data_0e1f358eb0d5e2b927134719c428f996
#
_entry.id   0e1f358eb0d5e2b927134719c428f996
#
_cell.length_a   1.000
_cell.length_b   1.000
_cell.length_c   1.000
_cell.angle_alpha   90.00
_cell.angle_beta   90.00
_cell.angle_gamma   90.00
#
_symmetry.space_group_name_H-M   'P 1'
#
loop_
_entity.id
_entity.type
_entity.pdbx_description
1 polymer ?
#
loop_
_entity_poly.entity_id
_entity_poly.type
_entity_poly.pdbx_seq_one_letter_code
_entity_poly.pdbx_strand_id
1 'polypeptide(L)'
;PTIEIKPIKSKAILDTINKVNDYDWIIFTSVNGVNQFFDNFFSKFDDIRSMGNIKIAAIGSETARNINKYGLKVNLIPKKFIAEALVSEFKTRNISGQNILIPRAKGSREILVDELKNIGNKIKELKIYESITPKSHIKKDILSQIINNNIYGITFTSSSTVHNFFKYVSPNSLKKEKQIKFFCIGPITAQTLTDYG
;
A
#
# COMPACT_ATOMS: atom_id res chain seq x y z
N PRO A 1 10.90 12.41 2.27
CA PRO A 1 10.46 11.00 2.14
C PRO A 1 11.36 10.26 1.15
N THR A 2 11.61 8.97 1.41
CA THR A 2 12.40 8.10 0.52
C THR A 2 11.53 7.36 -0.50
N ILE A 3 10.22 7.56 -0.44
CA ILE A 3 9.22 6.99 -1.34
C ILE A 3 8.26 8.09 -1.78
N GLU A 4 7.95 8.09 -3.06
CA GLU A 4 6.91 8.90 -3.70
C GLU A 4 5.88 7.98 -4.34
N ILE A 5 4.60 8.33 -4.20
CA ILE A 5 3.49 7.61 -4.82
C ILE A 5 3.20 8.24 -6.17
N LYS A 6 3.40 7.47 -7.24
CA LYS A 6 3.15 7.90 -8.60
C LYS A 6 1.88 7.23 -9.14
N PRO A 7 0.83 7.99 -9.45
CA PRO A 7 -0.38 7.45 -10.07
C PRO A 7 -0.07 6.80 -11.43
N ILE A 8 -0.70 5.68 -11.71
CA ILE A 8 -0.68 5.06 -13.05
C ILE A 8 -1.95 5.51 -13.76
N LYS A 9 -1.78 6.19 -14.90
CA LYS A 9 -2.89 6.61 -15.75
C LYS A 9 -2.97 5.69 -16.96
N SER A 10 -4.11 5.02 -17.16
CA SER A 10 -4.35 4.19 -18.34
C SER A 10 -5.84 4.09 -18.66
N LYS A 11 -6.18 3.90 -19.93
CA LYS A 11 -7.56 3.64 -20.35
C LYS A 11 -8.13 2.42 -19.66
N ALA A 12 -7.34 1.36 -19.51
CA ALA A 12 -7.76 0.12 -18.86
C ALA A 12 -8.19 0.31 -17.39
N ILE A 13 -7.58 1.27 -16.66
CA ILE A 13 -8.00 1.63 -15.30
C ILE A 13 -9.40 2.25 -15.35
N LEU A 14 -9.60 3.22 -16.21
CA LEU A 14 -10.89 3.90 -16.34
C LEU A 14 -11.99 2.96 -16.83
N ASP A 15 -11.68 2.07 -17.78
CA ASP A 15 -12.62 1.04 -18.26
C ASP A 15 -13.02 0.07 -17.15
N THR A 16 -12.08 -0.30 -16.25
CA THR A 16 -12.37 -1.15 -15.08
C THR A 16 -13.25 -0.41 -14.07
N ILE A 17 -12.98 0.87 -13.83
CA ILE A 17 -13.77 1.71 -12.90
C ILE A 17 -15.18 1.95 -13.44
N ASN A 18 -15.35 2.15 -14.75
CA ASN A 18 -16.68 2.26 -15.36
C ASN A 18 -17.56 1.01 -15.16
N LYS A 19 -16.91 -0.14 -14.91
CA LYS A 19 -17.56 -1.43 -14.65
C LYS A 19 -17.51 -1.83 -13.17
N VAL A 20 -17.41 -0.86 -12.27
CA VAL A 20 -17.27 -1.16 -10.83
C VAL A 20 -18.44 -1.98 -10.30
N ASN A 21 -19.64 -1.81 -10.85
CA ASN A 21 -20.85 -2.55 -10.47
C ASN A 21 -20.84 -4.03 -10.89
N ASP A 22 -19.88 -4.46 -11.75
CA ASP A 22 -19.71 -5.87 -12.13
C ASP A 22 -19.00 -6.68 -11.02
N TYR A 23 -18.53 -6.01 -9.97
CA TYR A 23 -17.82 -6.64 -8.87
C TYR A 23 -18.70 -6.76 -7.63
N ASP A 24 -18.62 -7.91 -6.94
CA ASP A 24 -19.29 -8.16 -5.68
C ASP A 24 -18.52 -7.54 -4.50
N TRP A 25 -17.19 -7.51 -4.61
CA TRP A 25 -16.29 -6.98 -3.59
C TRP A 25 -15.23 -6.08 -4.18
N ILE A 26 -14.86 -5.07 -3.40
CA ILE A 26 -13.62 -4.32 -3.59
C ILE A 26 -12.75 -4.45 -2.34
N ILE A 27 -11.47 -4.82 -2.50
CA ILE A 27 -10.53 -5.02 -1.41
C ILE A 27 -9.43 -3.97 -1.47
N PHE A 28 -9.36 -3.13 -0.45
CA PHE A 28 -8.30 -2.15 -0.30
C PHE A 28 -7.22 -2.64 0.66
N THR A 29 -5.99 -2.68 0.19
CA THR A 29 -4.83 -3.12 0.96
C THR A 29 -4.02 -1.97 1.56
N SER A 30 -4.31 -0.72 1.18
CA SER A 30 -3.59 0.47 1.62
C SER A 30 -4.40 1.75 1.45
N VAL A 31 -4.06 2.78 2.23
CA VAL A 31 -4.61 4.14 2.10
C VAL A 31 -4.36 4.72 0.71
N ASN A 32 -3.16 4.50 0.14
CA ASN A 32 -2.84 4.97 -1.21
C ASN A 32 -3.72 4.31 -2.28
N GLY A 33 -4.04 3.01 -2.11
CA GLY A 33 -4.98 2.32 -2.98
C GLY A 33 -6.37 2.93 -2.93
N VAL A 34 -6.85 3.32 -1.75
CA VAL A 34 -8.13 4.02 -1.56
C VAL A 34 -8.11 5.36 -2.28
N ASN A 35 -7.13 6.22 -1.99
CA ASN A 35 -7.05 7.56 -2.57
C ASN A 35 -6.99 7.48 -4.11
N GLN A 36 -6.08 6.67 -4.66
CA GLN A 36 -5.93 6.55 -6.11
C GLN A 36 -7.16 5.93 -6.80
N PHE A 37 -7.88 5.03 -6.13
CA PHE A 37 -9.14 4.51 -6.64
C PHE A 37 -10.19 5.61 -6.71
N PHE A 38 -10.42 6.36 -5.63
CA PHE A 38 -11.45 7.40 -5.61
C PHE A 38 -11.11 8.60 -6.47
N ASP A 39 -9.83 8.97 -6.62
CA ASP A 39 -9.39 9.98 -7.59
C ASP A 39 -9.82 9.61 -9.03
N ASN A 40 -9.62 8.35 -9.41
CA ASN A 40 -10.05 7.86 -10.72
C ASN A 40 -11.58 7.68 -10.81
N PHE A 41 -12.24 7.22 -9.73
CA PHE A 41 -13.67 7.03 -9.66
C PHE A 41 -14.40 8.37 -9.87
N PHE A 42 -14.06 9.40 -9.10
CA PHE A 42 -14.67 10.73 -9.21
C PHE A 42 -14.23 11.50 -10.46
N SER A 43 -13.26 11.03 -11.21
CA SER A 43 -13.00 11.52 -12.57
C SER A 43 -14.03 11.04 -13.60
N LYS A 44 -14.88 10.05 -13.25
CA LYS A 44 -15.89 9.43 -14.10
C LYS A 44 -17.30 9.57 -13.56
N PHE A 45 -17.49 9.58 -12.27
CA PHE A 45 -18.77 9.61 -11.60
C PHE A 45 -18.82 10.78 -10.62
N ASP A 46 -19.91 11.53 -10.65
CA ASP A 46 -20.11 12.66 -9.72
C ASP A 46 -20.64 12.21 -8.35
N ASP A 47 -21.10 10.94 -8.24
CA ASP A 47 -21.79 10.45 -7.06
C ASP A 47 -21.28 9.07 -6.64
N ILE A 48 -20.98 8.92 -5.35
CA ILE A 48 -20.51 7.68 -4.75
C ILE A 48 -21.53 6.53 -4.90
N ARG A 49 -22.82 6.85 -5.03
CA ARG A 49 -23.90 5.87 -5.26
C ARG A 49 -23.72 5.10 -6.57
N SER A 50 -22.93 5.63 -7.50
CA SER A 50 -22.52 4.92 -8.72
C SER A 50 -21.66 3.66 -8.45
N MET A 51 -21.18 3.44 -7.22
CA MET A 51 -20.57 2.16 -6.80
C MET A 51 -21.59 1.03 -6.60
N GLY A 52 -22.90 1.33 -6.56
CA GLY A 52 -23.95 0.34 -6.32
C GLY A 52 -23.83 -0.33 -4.94
N ASN A 53 -24.12 -1.63 -4.88
CA ASN A 53 -24.13 -2.41 -3.64
C ASN A 53 -22.84 -3.21 -3.40
N ILE A 54 -21.72 -2.78 -3.99
CA ILE A 54 -20.43 -3.46 -3.82
C ILE A 54 -20.03 -3.54 -2.35
N LYS A 55 -19.60 -4.71 -1.89
CA LYS A 55 -19.07 -4.90 -0.54
C LYS A 55 -17.62 -4.47 -0.48
N ILE A 56 -17.20 -3.91 0.65
CA ILE A 56 -15.87 -3.35 0.81
C ILE A 56 -15.11 -4.08 1.92
N ALA A 57 -13.90 -4.53 1.62
CA ALA A 57 -12.95 -5.03 2.61
C ALA A 57 -11.71 -4.14 2.68
N ALA A 58 -11.14 -4.01 3.89
CA ALA A 58 -9.89 -3.29 4.12
C ALA A 58 -8.96 -4.13 5.00
N ILE A 59 -7.67 -4.21 4.64
CA ILE A 59 -6.72 -5.00 5.44
C ILE A 59 -6.43 -4.36 6.80
N GLY A 60 -6.46 -3.04 6.92
CA GLY A 60 -6.13 -2.36 8.17
C GLY A 60 -7.09 -1.25 8.56
N SER A 61 -7.06 -0.88 9.84
CA SER A 61 -7.92 0.16 10.41
C SER A 61 -7.72 1.54 9.76
N GLU A 62 -6.49 1.91 9.42
CA GLU A 62 -6.21 3.18 8.73
C GLU A 62 -6.80 3.21 7.32
N THR A 63 -6.73 2.08 6.59
CA THR A 63 -7.36 1.94 5.28
C THR A 63 -8.87 2.06 5.41
N ALA A 64 -9.48 1.41 6.41
CA ALA A 64 -10.91 1.51 6.68
C ALA A 64 -11.34 2.93 7.06
N ARG A 65 -10.56 3.60 7.92
CA ARG A 65 -10.82 5.00 8.30
C ARG A 65 -10.76 5.94 7.08
N ASN A 66 -9.85 5.69 6.16
CA ASN A 66 -9.75 6.47 4.93
C ASN A 66 -10.95 6.24 3.99
N ILE A 67 -11.45 5.00 3.88
CA ILE A 67 -12.68 4.67 3.13
C ILE A 67 -13.90 5.39 3.74
N ASN A 68 -14.00 5.43 5.08
CA ASN A 68 -15.12 6.09 5.77
C ASN A 68 -15.21 7.60 5.47
N LYS A 69 -14.10 8.27 5.08
CA LYS A 69 -14.12 9.68 4.66
C LYS A 69 -14.96 9.91 3.40
N TYR A 70 -15.16 8.88 2.59
CA TYR A 70 -16.03 8.91 1.40
C TYR A 70 -17.48 8.55 1.71
N GLY A 71 -17.85 8.45 3.00
CA GLY A 71 -19.20 8.06 3.42
C GLY A 71 -19.53 6.57 3.29
N LEU A 72 -18.52 5.73 3.03
CA LEU A 72 -18.69 4.30 2.82
C LEU A 72 -18.36 3.50 4.09
N LYS A 73 -19.17 2.47 4.35
CA LYS A 73 -18.94 1.53 5.44
C LYS A 73 -18.14 0.33 4.94
N VAL A 74 -17.07 -0.02 5.68
CA VAL A 74 -16.29 -1.23 5.41
C VAL A 74 -17.02 -2.45 5.98
N ASN A 75 -17.29 -3.45 5.15
CA ASN A 75 -18.02 -4.67 5.50
C ASN A 75 -17.13 -5.68 6.22
N LEU A 76 -15.81 -5.67 5.93
CA LEU A 76 -14.87 -6.63 6.50
C LEU A 76 -13.49 -6.01 6.75
N ILE A 77 -13.03 -6.14 8.00
CA ILE A 77 -11.68 -5.79 8.44
C ILE A 77 -11.16 -6.99 9.24
N PRO A 78 -10.05 -7.62 8.88
CA PRO A 78 -9.51 -8.75 9.63
C PRO A 78 -8.95 -8.29 10.98
N LYS A 79 -8.94 -9.20 11.97
CA LYS A 79 -8.37 -8.91 13.30
C LYS A 79 -6.87 -8.65 13.28
N LYS A 80 -6.14 -9.33 12.39
CA LYS A 80 -4.72 -9.06 12.09
C LYS A 80 -4.64 -8.39 10.73
N PHE A 81 -3.88 -7.30 10.61
CA PHE A 81 -3.80 -6.47 9.41
C PHE A 81 -2.82 -7.04 8.38
N ILE A 82 -3.04 -8.29 7.99
CA ILE A 82 -2.26 -9.03 7.01
C ILE A 82 -3.18 -9.72 6.00
N ALA A 83 -2.64 -10.03 4.82
CA ALA A 83 -3.38 -10.65 3.72
C ALA A 83 -3.98 -12.00 4.11
N GLU A 84 -3.21 -12.82 4.80
CA GLU A 84 -3.58 -14.16 5.25
C GLU A 84 -4.80 -14.14 6.20
N ALA A 85 -4.88 -13.14 7.06
CA ALA A 85 -6.02 -12.98 7.96
C ALA A 85 -7.29 -12.57 7.20
N LEU A 86 -7.18 -11.74 6.17
CA LEU A 86 -8.31 -11.40 5.31
C LEU A 86 -8.82 -12.64 4.56
N VAL A 87 -7.92 -13.45 3.99
CA VAL A 87 -8.28 -14.72 3.34
C VAL A 87 -8.96 -15.67 4.32
N SER A 88 -8.45 -15.77 5.55
CA SER A 88 -9.09 -16.58 6.60
C SER A 88 -10.53 -16.13 6.89
N GLU A 89 -10.80 -14.84 6.95
CA GLU A 89 -12.16 -14.30 7.10
C GLU A 89 -13.07 -14.67 5.91
N PHE A 90 -12.55 -14.63 4.68
CA PHE A 90 -13.29 -15.06 3.49
C PHE A 90 -13.64 -16.55 3.55
N LYS A 91 -12.68 -17.40 3.95
CA LYS A 91 -12.89 -18.85 4.16
C LYS A 91 -13.95 -19.11 5.24
N THR A 92 -13.82 -18.49 6.41
CA THR A 92 -14.73 -18.67 7.54
C THR A 92 -16.16 -18.24 7.23
N ARG A 93 -16.34 -17.23 6.38
CA ARG A 93 -17.66 -16.73 5.97
C ARG A 93 -18.19 -17.40 4.71
N ASN A 94 -17.50 -18.41 4.18
CA ASN A 94 -17.83 -19.10 2.94
C ASN A 94 -18.01 -18.14 1.74
N ILE A 95 -17.15 -17.10 1.64
CA ILE A 95 -17.18 -16.14 0.54
C ILE A 95 -16.34 -16.71 -0.60
N SER A 96 -17.01 -17.32 -1.58
CA SER A 96 -16.41 -17.90 -2.80
C SER A 96 -17.29 -17.56 -4.01
N GLY A 97 -16.75 -17.80 -5.23
CA GLY A 97 -17.47 -17.53 -6.47
C GLY A 97 -17.67 -16.05 -6.81
N GLN A 98 -17.09 -15.13 -6.05
CA GLN A 98 -17.29 -13.70 -6.16
C GLN A 98 -16.33 -13.07 -7.19
N ASN A 99 -16.79 -12.00 -7.86
CA ASN A 99 -15.96 -11.12 -8.66
C ASN A 99 -15.35 -10.05 -7.73
N ILE A 100 -14.03 -10.06 -7.58
CA ILE A 100 -13.35 -9.19 -6.61
C ILE A 100 -12.39 -8.24 -7.33
N LEU A 101 -12.55 -6.95 -7.09
CA LEU A 101 -11.63 -5.90 -7.55
C LEU A 101 -10.61 -5.59 -6.44
N ILE A 102 -9.33 -5.55 -6.78
CA ILE A 102 -8.24 -5.22 -5.84
C ILE A 102 -7.42 -4.06 -6.39
N PRO A 103 -7.75 -2.80 -6.02
CA PRO A 103 -6.90 -1.64 -6.31
C PRO A 103 -5.62 -1.70 -5.47
N ARG A 104 -4.44 -1.73 -6.12
CA ARG A 104 -3.17 -1.95 -5.43
C ARG A 104 -1.98 -1.33 -6.13
N ALA A 105 -0.83 -1.32 -5.46
CA ALA A 105 0.43 -0.89 -6.04
C ALA A 105 0.93 -1.88 -7.10
N LYS A 106 1.59 -1.38 -8.13
CA LYS A 106 2.42 -2.20 -9.01
C LYS A 106 3.55 -2.84 -8.20
N GLY A 107 3.76 -4.16 -8.35
CA GLY A 107 4.77 -4.91 -7.61
C GLY A 107 4.36 -5.30 -6.18
N SER A 108 3.07 -5.23 -5.83
CA SER A 108 2.55 -5.80 -4.58
C SER A 108 2.68 -7.33 -4.56
N ARG A 109 2.79 -7.92 -3.36
CA ARG A 109 2.90 -9.37 -3.18
C ARG A 109 1.65 -10.10 -3.68
N GLU A 110 1.82 -11.19 -4.42
CA GLU A 110 0.71 -11.92 -5.05
C GLU A 110 -0.11 -12.80 -4.08
N ILE A 111 0.41 -13.07 -2.88
CA ILE A 111 -0.18 -14.02 -1.92
C ILE A 111 -1.69 -13.80 -1.68
N LEU A 112 -2.15 -12.55 -1.56
CA LEU A 112 -3.58 -12.26 -1.39
C LEU A 112 -4.40 -12.69 -2.59
N VAL A 113 -3.88 -12.42 -3.78
CA VAL A 113 -4.57 -12.71 -5.06
C VAL A 113 -4.66 -14.21 -5.26
N ASP A 114 -3.54 -14.92 -5.06
CA ASP A 114 -3.46 -16.37 -5.26
C ASP A 114 -4.36 -17.11 -4.27
N GLU A 115 -4.31 -16.75 -2.99
CA GLU A 115 -5.13 -17.37 -1.97
C GLU A 115 -6.65 -17.11 -2.18
N LEU A 116 -7.04 -15.92 -2.61
CA LEU A 116 -8.44 -15.62 -2.93
C LEU A 116 -8.92 -16.39 -4.17
N LYS A 117 -8.06 -16.59 -5.18
CA LYS A 117 -8.36 -17.45 -6.33
C LYS A 117 -8.49 -18.90 -5.91
N ASN A 118 -7.60 -19.40 -5.03
CA ASN A 118 -7.61 -20.79 -4.56
C ASN A 118 -8.92 -21.16 -3.83
N ILE A 119 -9.60 -20.19 -3.23
CA ILE A 119 -10.92 -20.40 -2.63
C ILE A 119 -12.09 -20.14 -3.58
N GLY A 120 -11.82 -20.06 -4.89
CA GLY A 120 -12.83 -20.02 -5.94
C GLY A 120 -13.32 -18.65 -6.38
N ASN A 121 -12.66 -17.55 -5.97
CA ASN A 121 -13.05 -16.19 -6.39
C ASN A 121 -12.37 -15.79 -7.72
N LYS A 122 -13.03 -14.90 -8.46
CA LYS A 122 -12.49 -14.28 -9.67
C LYS A 122 -11.87 -12.94 -9.32
N ILE A 123 -10.56 -12.79 -9.50
CA ILE A 123 -9.83 -11.60 -9.07
C ILE A 123 -9.44 -10.74 -10.25
N LYS A 124 -9.82 -9.46 -10.19
CA LYS A 124 -9.30 -8.39 -11.03
C LYS A 124 -8.38 -7.51 -10.21
N GLU A 125 -7.08 -7.60 -10.49
CA GLU A 125 -6.12 -6.63 -9.96
C GLU A 125 -6.17 -5.33 -10.77
N LEU A 126 -6.20 -4.21 -10.06
CA LEU A 126 -6.12 -2.89 -10.64
C LEU A 126 -4.85 -2.19 -10.12
N LYS A 127 -3.77 -2.27 -10.87
CA LYS A 127 -2.48 -1.64 -10.56
C LYS A 127 -2.58 -0.14 -10.84
N ILE A 128 -2.96 0.66 -9.84
CA ILE A 128 -3.34 2.08 -9.98
C ILE A 128 -2.28 3.07 -9.54
N TYR A 129 -1.22 2.60 -8.88
CA TYR A 129 -0.06 3.42 -8.53
C TYR A 129 1.21 2.58 -8.45
N GLU A 130 2.34 3.26 -8.43
CA GLU A 130 3.64 2.67 -8.12
C GLU A 130 4.35 3.51 -7.04
N SER A 131 5.14 2.82 -6.20
CA SER A 131 6.04 3.50 -5.27
C SER A 131 7.38 3.68 -5.95
N ILE A 132 7.79 4.92 -6.15
CA ILE A 132 9.06 5.25 -6.78
C ILE A 132 10.00 5.92 -5.79
N THR A 133 11.29 5.86 -6.08
CA THR A 133 12.29 6.66 -5.36
C THR A 133 12.23 8.08 -5.91
N PRO A 134 12.05 9.11 -5.05
CA PRO A 134 12.01 10.50 -5.51
C PRO A 134 13.28 10.89 -6.25
N LYS A 135 13.15 11.74 -7.29
CA LYS A 135 14.32 12.24 -8.01
C LYS A 135 15.07 13.27 -7.14
N SER A 136 16.26 12.95 -6.77
CA SER A 136 17.52 13.63 -6.47
C SER A 136 17.66 14.90 -5.62
N HIS A 137 16.67 15.69 -5.25
CA HIS A 137 16.91 16.87 -4.36
C HIS A 137 17.20 16.48 -2.89
N ILE A 138 16.74 15.32 -2.48
CA ILE A 138 16.85 14.80 -1.11
C ILE A 138 18.28 14.46 -0.69
N LYS A 139 19.17 14.16 -1.64
CA LYS A 139 20.53 13.64 -1.35
C LYS A 139 21.40 14.64 -0.59
N LYS A 140 21.42 15.90 -0.99
CA LYS A 140 22.28 16.93 -0.37
C LYS A 140 21.78 17.29 1.03
N ASP A 141 20.47 17.45 1.19
CA ASP A 141 19.86 17.85 2.48
C ASP A 141 19.97 16.76 3.53
N ILE A 142 19.72 15.50 3.18
CA ILE A 142 19.85 14.37 4.12
C ILE A 142 21.29 14.21 4.56
N LEU A 143 22.23 14.22 3.61
CA LEU A 143 23.64 14.07 3.92
C LEU A 143 24.17 15.22 4.80
N SER A 144 23.78 16.47 4.51
CA SER A 144 24.19 17.61 5.33
C SER A 144 23.65 17.52 6.75
N GLN A 145 22.40 17.10 6.95
CA GLN A 145 21.82 16.93 8.27
C GLN A 145 22.45 15.78 9.06
N ILE A 146 22.82 14.69 8.39
CA ILE A 146 23.55 13.57 9.01
C ILE A 146 24.95 14.05 9.45
N ILE A 147 25.71 14.71 8.54
CA ILE A 147 27.07 15.18 8.81
C ILE A 147 27.10 16.23 9.93
N ASN A 148 26.09 17.08 10.00
CA ASN A 148 25.99 18.13 11.00
C ASN A 148 25.38 17.66 12.34
N ASN A 149 25.20 16.34 12.53
CA ASN A 149 24.61 15.74 13.74
C ASN A 149 23.23 16.30 14.13
N ASN A 150 22.44 16.78 13.16
CA ASN A 150 21.11 17.35 13.39
C ASN A 150 20.01 16.29 13.45
N ILE A 151 20.39 14.99 13.32
CA ILE A 151 19.44 13.86 13.31
C ILE A 151 19.75 12.95 14.49
N TYR A 152 18.79 12.82 15.41
CA TYR A 152 18.86 11.89 16.53
C TYR A 152 18.59 10.44 16.08
N GLY A 153 17.68 10.23 15.13
CA GLY A 153 17.32 8.91 14.68
C GLY A 153 16.61 8.90 13.33
N ILE A 154 16.65 7.74 12.70
CA ILE A 154 16.04 7.49 11.38
C ILE A 154 15.01 6.38 11.53
N THR A 155 13.78 6.61 11.04
CA THR A 155 12.70 5.63 11.09
C THR A 155 12.50 4.97 9.73
N PHE A 156 12.37 3.64 9.73
CA PHE A 156 12.07 2.84 8.55
C PHE A 156 10.74 2.11 8.73
N THR A 157 9.80 2.37 7.83
CA THR A 157 8.44 1.80 7.85
C THR A 157 8.27 0.63 6.89
N SER A 158 9.32 0.26 6.14
CA SER A 158 9.34 -0.90 5.24
C SER A 158 10.75 -1.19 4.75
N SER A 159 11.01 -2.41 4.26
CA SER A 159 12.28 -2.76 3.61
C SER A 159 12.61 -1.86 2.41
N SER A 160 11.61 -1.43 1.65
CA SER A 160 11.82 -0.51 0.53
C SER A 160 12.30 0.87 0.97
N THR A 161 11.92 1.34 2.16
CA THR A 161 12.44 2.61 2.72
C THR A 161 13.91 2.47 3.10
N VAL A 162 14.33 1.31 3.62
CA VAL A 162 15.75 0.99 3.89
C VAL A 162 16.55 0.99 2.59
N HIS A 163 16.14 0.20 1.61
CA HIS A 163 16.82 0.12 0.32
C HIS A 163 16.95 1.49 -0.36
N ASN A 164 15.87 2.28 -0.35
CA ASN A 164 15.89 3.62 -0.96
C ASN A 164 16.78 4.60 -0.20
N PHE A 165 16.85 4.51 1.13
CA PHE A 165 17.75 5.33 1.92
C PHE A 165 19.22 5.05 1.55
N PHE A 166 19.63 3.79 1.48
CA PHE A 166 20.99 3.40 1.15
C PHE A 166 21.39 3.60 -0.31
N LYS A 167 20.45 3.94 -1.21
CA LYS A 167 20.80 4.49 -2.54
C LYS A 167 21.41 5.91 -2.45
N TYR A 168 21.09 6.64 -1.38
CA TYR A 168 21.55 8.02 -1.19
C TYR A 168 22.66 8.15 -0.16
N VAL A 169 22.69 7.29 0.85
CA VAL A 169 23.60 7.35 1.99
C VAL A 169 24.43 6.09 2.00
N SER A 170 25.77 6.20 1.93
CA SER A 170 26.64 5.04 2.07
C SER A 170 26.60 4.53 3.52
N PRO A 171 26.51 3.20 3.78
CA PRO A 171 26.62 2.66 5.12
C PRO A 171 27.89 3.12 5.86
N ASN A 172 29.00 3.23 5.16
CA ASN A 172 30.28 3.69 5.72
C ASN A 172 30.24 5.16 6.19
N SER A 173 29.37 5.99 5.62
CA SER A 173 29.21 7.37 6.06
C SER A 173 28.52 7.44 7.43
N LEU A 174 27.69 6.46 7.76
CA LEU A 174 26.96 6.36 9.04
C LEU A 174 27.80 5.74 10.16
N LYS A 175 28.77 4.90 9.82
CA LYS A 175 29.67 4.25 10.82
C LYS A 175 30.54 5.26 11.59
N LYS A 176 30.75 6.43 11.03
CA LYS A 176 31.49 7.52 11.68
C LYS A 176 30.63 8.30 12.68
N GLU A 177 29.31 8.24 12.54
CA GLU A 177 28.34 9.00 13.34
C GLU A 177 27.72 8.10 14.40
N LYS A 178 28.41 7.92 15.52
CA LYS A 178 28.04 6.99 16.63
C LYS A 178 26.70 7.31 17.33
N GLN A 179 26.01 8.38 16.99
CA GLN A 179 24.83 8.86 17.72
C GLN A 179 23.48 8.63 17.03
N ILE A 180 23.46 8.23 15.75
CA ILE A 180 22.19 8.05 15.03
C ILE A 180 21.56 6.72 15.41
N LYS A 181 20.31 6.78 15.93
CA LYS A 181 19.51 5.59 16.24
C LYS A 181 18.62 5.21 15.07
N PHE A 182 18.47 3.92 14.83
CA PHE A 182 17.58 3.39 13.80
C PHE A 182 16.35 2.75 14.43
N PHE A 183 15.17 3.10 13.90
CA PHE A 183 13.90 2.57 14.36
C PHE A 183 13.20 1.89 13.19
N CYS A 184 12.89 0.61 13.33
CA CYS A 184 12.18 -0.17 12.32
C CYS A 184 10.79 -0.55 12.81
N ILE A 185 9.79 -0.45 11.93
CA ILE A 185 8.40 -0.76 12.25
C ILE A 185 8.19 -2.24 12.62
N GLY A 186 9.07 -3.13 12.15
CA GLY A 186 8.93 -4.57 12.39
C GLY A 186 10.18 -5.37 12.01
N PRO A 187 10.18 -6.68 12.32
CA PRO A 187 11.37 -7.53 12.22
C PRO A 187 11.90 -7.67 10.79
N ILE A 188 11.03 -7.72 9.77
CA ILE A 188 11.46 -7.82 8.37
C ILE A 188 12.22 -6.56 7.94
N THR A 189 11.76 -5.37 8.37
CA THR A 189 12.44 -4.11 8.09
C THR A 189 13.77 -4.02 8.84
N ALA A 190 13.80 -4.48 10.08
CA ALA A 190 15.02 -4.53 10.89
C ALA A 190 16.07 -5.46 10.27
N GLN A 191 15.66 -6.66 9.83
CA GLN A 191 16.56 -7.59 9.13
C GLN A 191 17.13 -6.93 7.87
N THR A 192 16.28 -6.29 7.05
CA THR A 192 16.76 -5.58 5.87
C THR A 192 17.79 -4.50 6.20
N LEU A 193 17.62 -3.81 7.33
CA LEU A 193 18.59 -2.80 7.78
C LEU A 193 19.91 -3.45 8.19
N THR A 194 19.88 -4.57 8.93
CA THR A 194 21.06 -5.33 9.36
C THR A 194 21.87 -5.83 8.16
N ASP A 195 21.21 -6.19 7.05
CA ASP A 195 21.87 -6.66 5.83
C ASP A 195 22.77 -5.58 5.18
N TYR A 196 22.58 -4.30 5.54
CA TYR A 196 23.45 -3.20 5.12
C TYR A 196 24.65 -2.94 6.07
N GLY A 197 24.75 -3.67 7.20
CA GLY A 197 25.84 -3.57 8.19
C GLY A 197 25.57 -2.56 9.28
#